data_e469e5e60baa7f2083a1ac5f5ae4bbd9
#
_entry.id   e469e5e60baa7f2083a1ac5f5ae4bbd9
#
_cell.length_a   1.000
_cell.length_b   1.000
_cell.length_c   1.000
_cell.angle_alpha   90.00
_cell.angle_beta   90.00
_cell.angle_gamma   90.00
#
_symmetry.space_group_name_H-M   'P 1'
#
loop_
_entity.id
_entity.type
_entity.pdbx_description
1 polymer ?
#
loop_
_entity_poly.entity_id
_entity_poly.type
_entity_poly.pdbx_seq_one_letter_code
_entity_poly.pdbx_strand_id
1 'polypeptide(L)'
;MTRPVLIMAGGTGGHVFPALAVADTLKKHGVPVVWLGTKKGIEARVVVDAGYDIRWLSVSGLRGKGRLSLLIAPFKLLRACWQAFRVIIELKPVAVLGMGGFVSGPGGLMAYVCRKPLLVHEQNAIPGMTNSLLAKIADVVMESFPASFKNNSRVRLIGNPVRKGITEIRNPRERLANRKNEINILVVGGSLGAAVLNNTVPEMKSLMHESIDINIWHQTGNKNFDDTLKMYKNFNVEARVDAFIENMAEAYDWADVVICRAGAMTVSELAMAGVASILVPYPYAVDDHQTANAMYLVASDAAILISQNELTALHLKEVVVSLNRDKILQMSEAARQCAIAQAAEKVALLCMKTGGLA
;
A
#
# COMPACT_ATOMS: atom_id res chain seq x y z
N MET A 1 -9.68 -31.31 11.78
CA MET A 1 -9.74 -29.88 11.40
C MET A 1 -8.40 -29.48 10.79
N THR A 2 -8.40 -28.88 9.62
CA THR A 2 -7.20 -28.33 8.98
C THR A 2 -6.63 -27.21 9.87
N ARG A 3 -5.32 -27.27 10.14
CA ARG A 3 -4.62 -26.24 10.95
C ARG A 3 -4.52 -24.93 10.14
N PRO A 4 -4.69 -23.76 10.76
CA PRO A 4 -4.75 -22.49 10.04
C PRO A 4 -3.36 -21.98 9.62
N VAL A 5 -3.37 -21.03 8.67
CA VAL A 5 -2.28 -20.07 8.49
C VAL A 5 -2.52 -18.91 9.46
N LEU A 6 -1.48 -18.54 10.23
CA LEU A 6 -1.52 -17.38 11.13
C LEU A 6 -0.96 -16.17 10.38
N ILE A 7 -1.81 -15.17 10.11
CA ILE A 7 -1.39 -13.92 9.46
C ILE A 7 -1.15 -12.84 10.51
N MET A 8 -0.01 -12.18 10.43
CA MET A 8 0.39 -11.09 11.31
C MET A 8 0.50 -9.81 10.50
N ALA A 9 -0.48 -8.94 10.64
CA ALA A 9 -0.47 -7.62 10.01
C ALA A 9 -1.24 -6.64 10.88
N GLY A 10 -0.72 -5.43 11.04
CA GLY A 10 -1.38 -4.42 11.85
C GLY A 10 -0.80 -3.02 11.70
N GLY A 11 -1.50 -2.07 12.28
CA GLY A 11 -1.14 -0.66 12.33
C GLY A 11 -1.70 0.16 11.18
N THR A 12 -1.27 -0.04 9.95
CA THR A 12 -1.68 0.77 8.78
C THR A 12 -2.35 -0.05 7.69
N GLY A 13 -3.12 0.62 6.82
CA GLY A 13 -3.76 0.00 5.66
C GLY A 13 -2.77 -0.65 4.69
N GLY A 14 -1.55 -0.11 4.59
CA GLY A 14 -0.50 -0.66 3.74
C GLY A 14 -0.07 -2.08 4.10
N HIS A 15 -0.28 -2.51 5.35
CA HIS A 15 -0.03 -3.88 5.79
C HIS A 15 -1.31 -4.74 5.80
N VAL A 16 -2.43 -4.15 6.26
CA VAL A 16 -3.67 -4.90 6.52
C VAL A 16 -4.40 -5.27 5.23
N PHE A 17 -4.54 -4.35 4.27
CA PHE A 17 -5.25 -4.65 3.02
C PHE A 17 -4.57 -5.71 2.15
N PRO A 18 -3.23 -5.66 1.90
CA PRO A 18 -2.59 -6.75 1.16
C PRO A 18 -2.66 -8.09 1.90
N ALA A 19 -2.62 -8.07 3.23
CA ALA A 19 -2.78 -9.29 4.03
C ALA A 19 -4.20 -9.87 3.93
N LEU A 20 -5.24 -9.03 3.84
CA LEU A 20 -6.62 -9.48 3.57
C LEU A 20 -6.75 -10.13 2.20
N ALA A 21 -6.13 -9.56 1.16
CA ALA A 21 -6.14 -10.17 -0.16
C ALA A 21 -5.51 -11.58 -0.16
N VAL A 22 -4.45 -11.79 0.64
CA VAL A 22 -3.87 -13.13 0.85
C VAL A 22 -4.80 -14.04 1.66
N ALA A 23 -5.44 -13.51 2.72
CA ALA A 23 -6.39 -14.26 3.55
C ALA A 23 -7.57 -14.76 2.73
N ASP A 24 -8.16 -13.89 1.89
CA ASP A 24 -9.25 -14.25 0.98
C ASP A 24 -8.83 -15.32 -0.02
N THR A 25 -7.59 -15.28 -0.51
CA THR A 25 -7.05 -16.29 -1.41
C THR A 25 -6.86 -17.62 -0.70
N LEU A 26 -6.28 -17.65 0.50
CA LEU A 26 -6.15 -18.86 1.32
C LEU A 26 -7.52 -19.48 1.62
N LYS A 27 -8.53 -18.66 1.94
CA LYS A 27 -9.90 -19.10 2.19
C LYS A 27 -10.53 -19.77 0.95
N LYS A 28 -10.27 -19.23 -0.27
CA LYS A 28 -10.71 -19.86 -1.54
C LYS A 28 -10.07 -21.24 -1.75
N HIS A 29 -8.84 -21.44 -1.30
CA HIS A 29 -8.16 -22.75 -1.29
C HIS A 29 -8.59 -23.65 -0.13
N GLY A 30 -9.61 -23.29 0.65
CA GLY A 30 -10.09 -24.07 1.80
C GLY A 30 -9.16 -24.07 3.00
N VAL A 31 -8.17 -23.17 3.05
CA VAL A 31 -7.21 -23.04 4.16
C VAL A 31 -7.75 -22.06 5.18
N PRO A 32 -7.99 -22.47 6.44
CA PRO A 32 -8.46 -21.56 7.47
C PRO A 32 -7.36 -20.54 7.82
N VAL A 33 -7.80 -19.31 8.11
CA VAL A 33 -6.93 -18.20 8.49
C VAL A 33 -7.31 -17.69 9.88
N VAL A 34 -6.31 -17.46 10.72
CA VAL A 34 -6.45 -16.73 11.97
C VAL A 34 -5.51 -15.54 11.93
N TRP A 35 -5.99 -14.40 12.40
CA TRP A 35 -5.23 -13.16 12.41
C TRP A 35 -4.60 -12.89 13.78
N LEU A 36 -3.40 -12.33 13.78
CA LEU A 36 -2.76 -11.79 14.97
C LEU A 36 -2.66 -10.28 14.82
N GLY A 37 -3.31 -9.53 15.69
CA GLY A 37 -3.45 -8.08 15.58
C GLY A 37 -3.45 -7.34 16.91
N THR A 38 -3.68 -6.03 16.87
CA THR A 38 -3.86 -5.18 18.07
C THR A 38 -5.25 -4.57 18.11
N LYS A 39 -5.75 -4.28 19.30
CA LYS A 39 -7.07 -3.64 19.49
C LYS A 39 -7.11 -2.16 19.04
N LYS A 40 -5.95 -1.54 18.78
CA LYS A 40 -5.83 -0.11 18.47
C LYS A 40 -5.55 0.19 16.99
N GLY A 41 -5.14 -0.80 16.20
CA GLY A 41 -4.90 -0.67 14.78
C GLY A 41 -6.17 -0.78 13.96
N ILE A 42 -6.07 -0.45 12.67
CA ILE A 42 -7.22 -0.55 11.75
C ILE A 42 -7.68 -2.01 11.58
N GLU A 43 -6.80 -2.97 11.82
CA GLU A 43 -7.10 -4.40 11.78
C GLU A 43 -8.23 -4.79 12.75
N ALA A 44 -8.38 -4.05 13.86
CA ALA A 44 -9.43 -4.32 14.84
C ALA A 44 -10.86 -4.16 14.29
N ARG A 45 -11.02 -3.36 13.24
CA ARG A 45 -12.28 -3.17 12.54
C ARG A 45 -12.29 -3.96 11.24
N VAL A 46 -11.34 -3.68 10.36
CA VAL A 46 -11.34 -4.16 8.97
C VAL A 46 -11.25 -5.69 8.86
N VAL A 47 -10.49 -6.35 9.74
CA VAL A 47 -10.35 -7.82 9.75
C VAL A 47 -11.59 -8.49 10.32
N VAL A 48 -12.18 -7.89 11.35
CA VAL A 48 -13.43 -8.39 11.97
C VAL A 48 -14.60 -8.23 10.98
N ASP A 49 -14.70 -7.07 10.33
CA ASP A 49 -15.74 -6.82 9.31
C ASP A 49 -15.62 -7.78 8.12
N ALA A 50 -14.39 -8.22 7.79
CA ALA A 50 -14.12 -9.24 6.76
C ALA A 50 -14.41 -10.68 7.22
N GLY A 51 -14.82 -10.89 8.48
CA GLY A 51 -15.23 -12.20 9.01
C GLY A 51 -14.07 -13.14 9.35
N TYR A 52 -12.88 -12.62 9.67
CA TYR A 52 -11.74 -13.42 10.12
C TYR A 52 -11.60 -13.41 11.64
N ASP A 53 -11.26 -14.58 12.21
CA ASP A 53 -10.91 -14.68 13.61
C ASP A 53 -9.62 -13.93 13.92
N ILE A 54 -9.62 -13.10 14.97
CA ILE A 54 -8.47 -12.32 15.38
C ILE A 54 -8.06 -12.64 16.82
N ARG A 55 -6.78 -12.86 17.04
CA ARG A 55 -6.12 -12.99 18.34
C ARG A 55 -5.36 -11.69 18.63
N TRP A 56 -5.47 -11.22 19.88
CA TRP A 56 -4.99 -9.90 20.26
C TRP A 56 -3.64 -9.93 20.96
N LEU A 57 -2.71 -9.10 20.50
CA LEU A 57 -1.47 -8.80 21.21
C LEU A 57 -1.51 -7.42 21.87
N SER A 58 -0.93 -7.36 23.05
CA SER A 58 -0.74 -6.10 23.80
C SER A 58 0.59 -5.44 23.40
N VAL A 59 0.74 -5.05 22.12
CA VAL A 59 1.93 -4.38 21.60
C VAL A 59 1.54 -3.05 20.98
N SER A 60 2.44 -2.08 21.03
CA SER A 60 2.29 -0.77 20.37
C SER A 60 3.66 -0.26 19.94
N GLY A 61 3.68 0.61 18.91
CA GLY A 61 4.90 1.24 18.45
C GLY A 61 5.69 1.93 19.56
N LEU A 62 6.99 1.86 19.47
CA LEU A 62 7.93 2.46 20.44
C LEU A 62 8.38 3.85 20.00
N ARG A 63 8.33 4.17 18.71
CA ARG A 63 8.74 5.47 18.15
C ARG A 63 7.85 6.60 18.67
N GLY A 64 8.49 7.73 19.04
CA GLY A 64 7.81 8.96 19.50
C GLY A 64 7.27 8.93 20.93
N LYS A 65 7.62 7.92 21.74
CA LYS A 65 7.22 7.83 23.15
C LYS A 65 8.37 8.24 24.06
N GLY A 66 8.06 9.03 25.09
CA GLY A 66 9.05 9.56 26.05
C GLY A 66 9.88 8.47 26.76
N ARG A 67 10.98 8.90 27.41
CA ARG A 67 12.01 8.04 28.04
C ARG A 67 11.44 6.94 28.97
N LEU A 68 10.38 7.24 29.72
CA LEU A 68 9.71 6.27 30.62
C LEU A 68 9.09 5.08 29.84
N SER A 69 8.59 5.35 28.62
CA SER A 69 8.04 4.31 27.75
C SER A 69 9.11 3.34 27.23
N LEU A 70 10.35 3.81 27.06
CA LEU A 70 11.50 2.99 26.65
C LEU A 70 11.93 2.02 27.75
N LEU A 71 11.87 2.44 29.03
CA LEU A 71 12.19 1.55 30.16
C LEU A 71 11.19 0.41 30.32
N ILE A 72 9.92 0.64 29.97
CA ILE A 72 8.85 -0.38 30.08
C ILE A 72 8.77 -1.23 28.79
N ALA A 73 9.42 -0.80 27.71
CA ALA A 73 9.36 -1.47 26.40
C ALA A 73 9.77 -2.96 26.44
N PRO A 74 10.87 -3.38 27.12
CA PRO A 74 11.25 -4.79 27.23
C PRO A 74 10.17 -5.66 27.85
N PHE A 75 9.54 -5.19 28.94
CA PHE A 75 8.44 -5.92 29.61
C PHE A 75 7.21 -6.07 28.72
N LYS A 76 6.86 -5.01 27.97
CA LYS A 76 5.76 -5.06 27.00
C LYS A 76 6.08 -6.05 25.87
N LEU A 77 7.31 -6.06 25.39
CA LEU A 77 7.76 -6.99 24.34
C LEU A 77 7.74 -8.43 24.83
N LEU A 78 8.25 -8.71 26.04
CA LEU A 78 8.21 -10.04 26.66
C LEU A 78 6.75 -10.52 26.82
N ARG A 79 5.85 -9.66 27.29
CA ARG A 79 4.42 -9.97 27.38
C ARG A 79 3.82 -10.29 26.01
N ALA A 80 4.14 -9.51 24.99
CA ALA A 80 3.66 -9.74 23.62
C ALA A 80 4.21 -11.06 23.04
N CYS A 81 5.48 -11.38 23.30
CA CYS A 81 6.09 -12.66 22.93
C CYS A 81 5.38 -13.83 23.64
N TRP A 82 5.11 -13.72 24.93
CA TRP A 82 4.38 -14.76 25.67
C TRP A 82 2.95 -14.96 25.14
N GLN A 83 2.24 -13.86 24.83
CA GLN A 83 0.92 -13.94 24.21
C GLN A 83 0.98 -14.62 22.83
N ALA A 84 1.95 -14.24 21.99
CA ALA A 84 2.14 -14.85 20.68
C ALA A 84 2.50 -16.35 20.80
N PHE A 85 3.38 -16.72 21.76
CA PHE A 85 3.71 -18.11 22.06
C PHE A 85 2.47 -18.92 22.38
N ARG A 86 1.60 -18.43 23.29
CA ARG A 86 0.34 -19.11 23.65
C ARG A 86 -0.56 -19.33 22.44
N VAL A 87 -0.74 -18.29 21.60
CA VAL A 87 -1.54 -18.39 20.38
C VAL A 87 -0.97 -19.45 19.42
N ILE A 88 0.35 -19.49 19.22
CA ILE A 88 0.99 -20.47 18.33
C ILE A 88 0.87 -21.90 18.86
N ILE A 89 1.02 -22.11 20.16
CA ILE A 89 0.86 -23.44 20.78
C ILE A 89 -0.60 -23.91 20.71
N GLU A 90 -1.56 -23.02 20.96
CA GLU A 90 -3.00 -23.32 20.88
C GLU A 90 -3.43 -23.66 19.46
N LEU A 91 -3.10 -22.80 18.49
CA LEU A 91 -3.56 -22.93 17.10
C LEU A 91 -2.76 -23.96 16.29
N LYS A 92 -1.50 -24.20 16.65
CA LYS A 92 -0.56 -25.05 15.92
C LYS A 92 -0.55 -24.73 14.42
N PRO A 93 -0.37 -23.46 14.01
CA PRO A 93 -0.52 -23.07 12.62
C PRO A 93 0.42 -23.88 11.71
N VAL A 94 -0.01 -24.11 10.46
CA VAL A 94 0.82 -24.78 9.43
C VAL A 94 1.93 -23.85 8.95
N ALA A 95 1.63 -22.56 8.83
CA ALA A 95 2.58 -21.51 8.49
C ALA A 95 2.20 -20.20 9.20
N VAL A 96 3.19 -19.33 9.39
CA VAL A 96 3.03 -18.00 9.98
C VAL A 96 3.52 -16.97 8.98
N LEU A 97 2.64 -16.05 8.58
CA LEU A 97 2.92 -15.00 7.60
C LEU A 97 3.01 -13.64 8.27
N GLY A 98 4.18 -13.02 8.25
CA GLY A 98 4.40 -11.64 8.68
C GLY A 98 4.25 -10.67 7.51
N MET A 99 3.25 -9.78 7.59
CA MET A 99 3.00 -8.75 6.58
C MET A 99 3.37 -7.34 7.07
N GLY A 100 4.04 -7.25 8.22
CA GLY A 100 4.48 -5.99 8.79
C GLY A 100 3.64 -5.48 9.98
N GLY A 101 4.06 -4.35 10.52
CA GLY A 101 3.51 -3.80 11.75
C GLY A 101 4.13 -4.40 13.02
N PHE A 102 3.77 -3.82 14.18
CA PHE A 102 4.39 -4.18 15.46
C PHE A 102 4.04 -5.60 15.94
N VAL A 103 2.96 -6.18 15.45
CA VAL A 103 2.53 -7.54 15.80
C VAL A 103 3.42 -8.60 15.19
N SER A 104 3.99 -8.32 14.00
CA SER A 104 4.84 -9.28 13.29
C SER A 104 6.13 -9.60 14.05
N GLY A 105 6.69 -8.65 14.81
CA GLY A 105 7.92 -8.86 15.57
C GLY A 105 7.83 -9.98 16.59
N PRO A 106 7.00 -9.83 17.65
CA PRO A 106 6.80 -10.86 18.66
C PRO A 106 6.26 -12.16 18.07
N GLY A 107 5.30 -12.07 17.14
CA GLY A 107 4.71 -13.25 16.51
C GLY A 107 5.70 -14.04 15.67
N GLY A 108 6.50 -13.38 14.83
CA GLY A 108 7.52 -14.02 14.01
C GLY A 108 8.66 -14.63 14.83
N LEU A 109 9.10 -13.93 15.88
CA LEU A 109 10.10 -14.48 16.79
C LEU A 109 9.60 -15.77 17.47
N MET A 110 8.34 -15.76 17.93
CA MET A 110 7.78 -16.97 18.57
C MET A 110 7.46 -18.07 17.56
N ALA A 111 7.14 -17.75 16.31
CA ALA A 111 7.04 -18.74 15.25
C ALA A 111 8.37 -19.48 15.05
N TYR A 112 9.47 -18.74 14.97
CA TYR A 112 10.81 -19.30 14.89
C TYR A 112 11.15 -20.19 16.10
N VAL A 113 10.93 -19.70 17.33
CA VAL A 113 11.19 -20.46 18.57
C VAL A 113 10.36 -21.74 18.62
N CYS A 114 9.11 -21.69 18.16
CA CYS A 114 8.20 -22.85 18.10
C CYS A 114 8.44 -23.73 16.85
N ARG A 115 9.48 -23.47 16.05
CA ARG A 115 9.79 -24.20 14.80
C ARG A 115 8.59 -24.29 13.86
N LYS A 116 7.83 -23.17 13.73
CA LYS A 116 6.76 -23.02 12.75
C LYS A 116 7.31 -22.34 11.50
N PRO A 117 6.93 -22.81 10.30
CA PRO A 117 7.33 -22.15 9.07
C PRO A 117 6.97 -20.66 9.10
N LEU A 118 8.00 -19.80 8.94
CA LEU A 118 7.87 -18.35 8.99
C LEU A 118 8.10 -17.75 7.61
N LEU A 119 7.10 -17.07 7.09
CA LEU A 119 7.20 -16.29 5.86
C LEU A 119 7.07 -14.79 6.19
N VAL A 120 7.82 -13.96 5.49
CA VAL A 120 7.78 -12.49 5.64
C VAL A 120 7.53 -11.88 4.28
N HIS A 121 6.61 -10.92 4.21
CA HIS A 121 6.35 -10.14 3.01
C HIS A 121 6.56 -8.65 3.31
N GLU A 122 7.37 -7.98 2.51
CA GLU A 122 7.62 -6.55 2.59
C GLU A 122 6.93 -5.82 1.43
N GLN A 123 6.16 -4.80 1.77
CA GLN A 123 5.40 -4.01 0.80
C GLN A 123 6.19 -2.86 0.21
N ASN A 124 7.15 -2.30 0.94
CA ASN A 124 7.92 -1.12 0.55
C ASN A 124 9.25 -1.48 -0.11
N ALA A 125 9.79 -0.56 -0.91
CA ALA A 125 11.12 -0.68 -1.50
C ALA A 125 12.24 -0.64 -0.43
N ILE A 126 12.00 0.03 0.70
CA ILE A 126 12.88 0.00 1.89
C ILE A 126 12.15 -0.79 2.97
N PRO A 127 12.72 -1.93 3.43
CA PRO A 127 12.05 -2.78 4.38
C PRO A 127 12.00 -2.16 5.76
N GLY A 128 10.84 -2.25 6.41
CA GLY A 128 10.68 -1.83 7.78
C GLY A 128 11.55 -2.64 8.74
N MET A 129 11.97 -2.04 9.85
CA MET A 129 12.87 -2.64 10.85
C MET A 129 12.40 -4.04 11.31
N THR A 130 11.12 -4.23 11.54
CA THR A 130 10.55 -5.52 11.96
C THR A 130 10.77 -6.59 10.89
N ASN A 131 10.45 -6.30 9.63
CA ASN A 131 10.62 -7.24 8.53
C ASN A 131 12.09 -7.49 8.23
N SER A 132 12.96 -6.47 8.37
CA SER A 132 14.42 -6.61 8.22
C SER A 132 15.02 -7.57 9.26
N LEU A 133 14.53 -7.53 10.51
CA LEU A 133 14.98 -8.47 11.55
C LEU A 133 14.42 -9.87 11.31
N LEU A 134 13.14 -10.01 11.00
CA LEU A 134 12.51 -11.30 10.75
C LEU A 134 13.05 -11.98 9.48
N ALA A 135 13.44 -11.23 8.46
CA ALA A 135 14.06 -11.78 7.25
C ALA A 135 15.33 -12.58 7.51
N LYS A 136 16.02 -12.34 8.64
CA LYS A 136 17.22 -13.11 9.03
C LYS A 136 16.90 -14.53 9.47
N ILE A 137 15.70 -14.77 10.00
CA ILE A 137 15.25 -16.04 10.59
C ILE A 137 14.08 -16.69 9.84
N ALA A 138 13.47 -15.99 8.87
CA ALA A 138 12.34 -16.51 8.08
C ALA A 138 12.79 -17.60 7.09
N ASP A 139 11.92 -18.57 6.84
CA ASP A 139 12.13 -19.62 5.84
C ASP A 139 11.99 -19.08 4.42
N VAL A 140 11.06 -18.13 4.22
CA VAL A 140 10.82 -17.45 2.95
C VAL A 140 10.68 -15.94 3.19
N VAL A 141 11.39 -15.16 2.40
CA VAL A 141 11.30 -13.71 2.38
C VAL A 141 10.74 -13.29 1.03
N MET A 142 9.70 -12.47 1.04
CA MET A 142 9.02 -11.98 -0.15
C MET A 142 9.14 -10.47 -0.21
N GLU A 143 9.49 -9.94 -1.36
CA GLU A 143 9.57 -8.50 -1.60
C GLU A 143 8.62 -8.06 -2.72
N SER A 144 8.15 -6.83 -2.62
CA SER A 144 7.25 -6.25 -3.62
C SER A 144 7.98 -5.42 -4.65
N PHE A 145 9.11 -4.86 -4.29
CA PHE A 145 10.00 -4.10 -5.16
C PHE A 145 11.36 -4.78 -5.22
N PRO A 146 12.04 -4.78 -6.39
CA PRO A 146 13.33 -5.42 -6.53
C PRO A 146 14.37 -4.87 -5.55
N ALA A 147 15.20 -5.75 -5.01
CA ALA A 147 16.34 -5.43 -4.15
C ALA A 147 15.99 -4.73 -2.82
N SER A 148 14.75 -4.87 -2.32
CA SER A 148 14.39 -4.40 -0.97
C SER A 148 15.24 -5.09 0.11
N PHE A 149 15.52 -6.39 -0.05
CA PHE A 149 16.42 -7.13 0.84
C PHE A 149 17.72 -7.49 0.12
N LYS A 150 18.74 -6.70 0.33
CA LYS A 150 20.08 -6.97 -0.25
C LYS A 150 20.72 -8.23 0.35
N ASN A 151 21.42 -9.01 -0.48
CA ASN A 151 22.24 -10.15 -0.06
C ASN A 151 21.51 -11.26 0.73
N ASN A 152 20.26 -11.53 0.44
CA ASN A 152 19.52 -12.62 1.06
C ASN A 152 19.02 -13.62 -0.01
N SER A 153 19.60 -14.82 -0.04
CA SER A 153 19.28 -15.88 -1.02
C SER A 153 17.86 -16.46 -0.89
N ARG A 154 17.16 -16.18 0.22
CA ARG A 154 15.78 -16.63 0.46
C ARG A 154 14.74 -15.66 -0.08
N VAL A 155 15.17 -14.53 -0.68
CA VAL A 155 14.28 -13.49 -1.20
C VAL A 155 13.65 -13.93 -2.52
N ARG A 156 12.36 -13.63 -2.65
CA ARG A 156 11.58 -13.82 -3.88
C ARG A 156 10.83 -12.54 -4.20
N LEU A 157 10.98 -12.04 -5.40
CA LEU A 157 10.18 -10.93 -5.91
C LEU A 157 8.77 -11.45 -6.25
N ILE A 158 7.78 -11.02 -5.48
CA ILE A 158 6.39 -11.50 -5.59
C ILE A 158 5.45 -10.36 -6.01
N GLY A 159 5.78 -9.11 -5.69
CA GLY A 159 4.89 -7.96 -5.84
C GLY A 159 3.95 -7.78 -4.65
N ASN A 160 3.19 -6.69 -4.68
CA ASN A 160 2.17 -6.41 -3.68
C ASN A 160 0.82 -7.07 -4.03
N PRO A 161 0.14 -7.70 -3.06
CA PRO A 161 -1.24 -8.14 -3.22
C PRO A 161 -2.19 -6.97 -3.46
N VAL A 162 -2.51 -6.70 -4.72
CA VAL A 162 -3.42 -5.64 -5.15
C VAL A 162 -4.86 -6.16 -5.16
N ARG A 163 -5.83 -5.27 -4.92
CA ARG A 163 -7.27 -5.60 -4.93
C ARG A 163 -7.70 -6.13 -6.30
N LYS A 164 -8.56 -7.15 -6.31
CA LYS A 164 -9.00 -7.87 -7.52
C LYS A 164 -9.55 -6.93 -8.60
N GLY A 165 -10.42 -5.98 -8.26
CA GLY A 165 -10.97 -5.04 -9.25
C GLY A 165 -9.92 -4.24 -10.03
N ILE A 166 -8.78 -3.92 -9.41
CA ILE A 166 -7.68 -3.21 -10.10
C ILE A 166 -6.95 -4.13 -11.07
N THR A 167 -6.86 -5.43 -10.78
CA THR A 167 -6.23 -6.40 -11.70
C THR A 167 -7.07 -6.67 -12.96
N GLU A 168 -8.33 -6.29 -12.94
CA GLU A 168 -9.29 -6.47 -14.03
C GLU A 168 -9.41 -5.23 -14.95
N ILE A 169 -8.73 -4.12 -14.62
CA ILE A 169 -8.70 -2.92 -15.44
C ILE A 169 -8.08 -3.24 -16.81
N ARG A 170 -8.75 -2.79 -17.88
CA ARG A 170 -8.30 -2.94 -19.26
C ARG A 170 -6.87 -2.45 -19.46
N ASN A 171 -6.20 -2.95 -20.49
CA ASN A 171 -4.86 -2.47 -20.81
C ASN A 171 -4.90 -0.99 -21.25
N PRO A 172 -3.78 -0.25 -21.12
CA PRO A 172 -3.76 1.20 -21.38
C PRO A 172 -4.23 1.58 -22.78
N ARG A 173 -3.85 0.82 -23.83
CA ARG A 173 -4.26 1.11 -25.21
C ARG A 173 -5.77 1.04 -25.39
N GLU A 174 -6.40 0.02 -24.86
CA GLU A 174 -7.86 -0.15 -24.94
C GLU A 174 -8.59 0.91 -24.09
N ARG A 175 -8.07 1.19 -22.89
CA ARG A 175 -8.64 2.16 -21.95
C ARG A 175 -8.59 3.59 -22.51
N LEU A 176 -7.50 3.96 -23.18
CA LEU A 176 -7.26 5.32 -23.67
C LEU A 176 -7.68 5.52 -25.14
N ALA A 177 -8.00 4.45 -25.89
CA ALA A 177 -8.27 4.51 -27.34
C ALA A 177 -9.39 5.50 -27.75
N ASN A 178 -10.41 5.65 -26.92
CA ASN A 178 -11.59 6.50 -27.20
C ASN A 178 -11.59 7.80 -26.37
N ARG A 179 -10.46 8.16 -25.75
CA ARG A 179 -10.34 9.41 -24.98
C ARG A 179 -10.24 10.61 -25.92
N LYS A 180 -11.00 11.64 -25.61
CA LYS A 180 -10.96 12.93 -26.30
C LYS A 180 -9.73 13.74 -25.85
N ASN A 181 -9.67 15.02 -26.23
CA ASN A 181 -8.57 15.90 -25.83
C ASN A 181 -8.56 16.28 -24.34
N GLU A 182 -9.70 16.10 -23.64
CA GLU A 182 -9.82 16.30 -22.19
C GLU A 182 -8.91 15.33 -21.42
N ILE A 183 -8.20 15.82 -20.42
CA ILE A 183 -7.35 15.02 -19.56
C ILE A 183 -8.05 14.79 -18.22
N ASN A 184 -8.32 13.54 -17.87
CA ASN A 184 -8.91 13.17 -16.61
C ASN A 184 -7.83 12.96 -15.54
N ILE A 185 -7.78 13.85 -14.55
CA ILE A 185 -6.80 13.83 -13.46
C ILE A 185 -7.47 13.34 -12.19
N LEU A 186 -7.02 12.19 -11.70
CA LEU A 186 -7.39 11.68 -10.39
C LEU A 186 -6.37 12.13 -9.34
N VAL A 187 -6.84 12.75 -8.27
CA VAL A 187 -5.99 13.17 -7.14
C VAL A 187 -6.26 12.31 -5.93
N VAL A 188 -5.23 11.64 -5.38
CA VAL A 188 -5.37 10.72 -4.25
C VAL A 188 -4.42 11.08 -3.13
N GLY A 189 -4.97 11.67 -2.06
CA GLY A 189 -4.21 12.01 -0.84
C GLY A 189 -3.99 10.83 0.12
N GLY A 190 -4.62 9.68 -0.14
CA GLY A 190 -4.72 8.55 0.80
C GLY A 190 -5.83 8.73 1.83
N SER A 191 -6.01 7.77 2.74
CA SER A 191 -7.14 7.75 3.70
C SER A 191 -7.20 8.95 4.66
N LEU A 192 -6.07 9.57 4.94
CA LEU A 192 -5.97 10.77 5.79
C LEU A 192 -6.00 12.07 4.97
N GLY A 193 -5.94 11.96 3.64
CA GLY A 193 -5.74 13.08 2.75
C GLY A 193 -4.28 13.58 2.72
N ALA A 194 -3.99 14.47 1.79
CA ALA A 194 -2.69 15.14 1.65
C ALA A 194 -2.91 16.65 1.52
N ALA A 195 -2.80 17.38 2.63
CA ALA A 195 -3.09 18.82 2.67
C ALA A 195 -2.35 19.61 1.56
N VAL A 196 -1.10 19.23 1.23
CA VAL A 196 -0.37 19.88 0.15
C VAL A 196 -1.04 19.68 -1.22
N LEU A 197 -1.54 18.48 -1.52
CA LEU A 197 -2.27 18.22 -2.77
C LEU A 197 -3.62 18.95 -2.76
N ASN A 198 -4.32 18.90 -1.63
CA ASN A 198 -5.62 19.55 -1.45
C ASN A 198 -5.54 21.07 -1.68
N ASN A 199 -4.41 21.69 -1.33
CA ASN A 199 -4.18 23.11 -1.54
C ASN A 199 -3.68 23.42 -2.96
N THR A 200 -2.71 22.68 -3.44
CA THR A 200 -2.01 22.99 -4.71
C THR A 200 -2.85 22.70 -5.95
N VAL A 201 -3.66 21.62 -5.94
CA VAL A 201 -4.42 21.23 -7.16
C VAL A 201 -5.54 22.21 -7.53
N PRO A 202 -6.36 22.73 -6.60
CA PRO A 202 -7.34 23.76 -6.95
C PRO A 202 -6.69 25.03 -7.53
N GLU A 203 -5.59 25.50 -6.94
CA GLU A 203 -4.81 26.63 -7.43
C GLU A 203 -4.20 26.33 -8.82
N MET A 204 -3.60 25.16 -9.02
CA MET A 204 -3.10 24.73 -10.33
C MET A 204 -4.19 24.78 -11.40
N LYS A 205 -5.39 24.28 -11.10
CA LYS A 205 -6.51 24.29 -12.04
C LYS A 205 -6.91 25.72 -12.43
N SER A 206 -6.87 26.67 -11.50
CA SER A 206 -7.18 28.08 -11.78
C SER A 206 -6.17 28.79 -12.66
N LEU A 207 -4.94 28.27 -12.71
CA LEU A 207 -3.89 28.79 -13.59
C LEU A 207 -3.94 28.19 -15.02
N MET A 208 -4.81 27.20 -15.28
CA MET A 208 -4.91 26.58 -16.60
C MET A 208 -5.63 27.52 -17.57
N HIS A 209 -5.13 27.57 -18.80
CA HIS A 209 -5.81 28.29 -19.87
C HIS A 209 -6.96 27.44 -20.42
N GLU A 210 -7.96 28.11 -21.02
CA GLU A 210 -9.14 27.46 -21.62
C GLU A 210 -8.80 26.47 -22.78
N SER A 211 -7.57 26.53 -23.29
CA SER A 211 -7.11 25.65 -24.37
C SER A 211 -6.83 24.19 -23.95
N ILE A 212 -6.74 23.90 -22.65
CA ILE A 212 -6.50 22.55 -22.13
C ILE A 212 -7.65 22.19 -21.21
N ASP A 213 -8.50 21.29 -21.67
CA ASP A 213 -9.64 20.79 -20.89
C ASP A 213 -9.19 19.69 -19.92
N ILE A 214 -9.38 19.96 -18.63
CA ILE A 214 -8.97 19.06 -17.53
C ILE A 214 -10.16 18.78 -16.62
N ASN A 215 -10.51 17.52 -16.48
CA ASN A 215 -11.45 17.04 -15.48
C ASN A 215 -10.69 16.57 -14.24
N ILE A 216 -11.11 17.01 -13.07
CA ILE A 216 -10.49 16.62 -11.81
C ILE A 216 -11.47 15.79 -10.97
N TRP A 217 -10.99 14.63 -10.50
CA TRP A 217 -11.63 13.85 -9.45
C TRP A 217 -10.68 13.80 -8.26
N HIS A 218 -11.06 14.43 -7.13
CA HIS A 218 -10.16 14.65 -6.00
C HIS A 218 -10.64 13.95 -4.73
N GLN A 219 -9.88 12.97 -4.24
CA GLN A 219 -10.06 12.36 -2.92
C GLN A 219 -9.24 13.12 -1.88
N THR A 220 -9.93 13.83 -0.98
CA THR A 220 -9.34 14.80 -0.05
C THR A 220 -9.01 14.24 1.34
N GLY A 221 -9.61 13.10 1.72
CA GLY A 221 -9.69 12.61 3.09
C GLY A 221 -10.80 13.32 3.90
N ASN A 222 -11.45 12.57 4.80
CA ASN A 222 -12.63 13.06 5.54
C ASN A 222 -12.41 14.40 6.26
N LYS A 223 -11.24 14.62 6.82
CA LYS A 223 -10.95 15.82 7.62
C LYS A 223 -10.78 17.09 6.80
N ASN A 224 -10.43 16.95 5.53
CA ASN A 224 -10.09 18.09 4.67
C ASN A 224 -11.15 18.35 3.59
N PHE A 225 -12.24 17.59 3.58
CA PHE A 225 -13.25 17.63 2.51
C PHE A 225 -13.85 19.02 2.34
N ASP A 226 -14.41 19.58 3.41
CA ASP A 226 -15.10 20.89 3.36
C ASP A 226 -14.15 22.03 2.97
N ASP A 227 -12.94 22.02 3.51
CA ASP A 227 -11.96 23.06 3.22
C ASP A 227 -11.45 22.97 1.78
N THR A 228 -11.22 21.77 1.26
CA THR A 228 -10.83 21.58 -0.14
C THR A 228 -11.95 21.99 -1.10
N LEU A 229 -13.20 21.66 -0.76
CA LEU A 229 -14.37 22.08 -1.56
C LEU A 229 -14.51 23.61 -1.61
N LYS A 230 -14.27 24.31 -0.47
CA LYS A 230 -14.22 25.78 -0.44
C LYS A 230 -13.13 26.34 -1.32
N MET A 231 -11.95 25.69 -1.37
CA MET A 231 -10.85 26.15 -2.22
C MET A 231 -11.20 26.08 -3.70
N TYR A 232 -11.81 24.97 -4.18
CA TYR A 232 -12.31 24.89 -5.55
C TYR A 232 -13.30 26.01 -5.88
N LYS A 233 -14.23 26.31 -4.96
CA LYS A 233 -15.17 27.42 -5.11
C LYS A 233 -14.48 28.78 -5.12
N ASN A 234 -13.51 29.02 -4.24
CA ASN A 234 -12.79 30.31 -4.16
C ASN A 234 -11.98 30.60 -5.41
N PHE A 235 -11.41 29.58 -6.04
CA PHE A 235 -10.71 29.67 -7.30
C PHE A 235 -11.65 29.68 -8.52
N ASN A 236 -12.97 29.53 -8.31
CA ASN A 236 -13.99 29.44 -9.37
C ASN A 236 -13.65 28.33 -10.40
N VAL A 237 -13.26 27.16 -9.94
CA VAL A 237 -12.93 25.99 -10.77
C VAL A 237 -13.77 24.78 -10.38
N GLU A 238 -14.19 24.00 -11.38
CA GLU A 238 -15.00 22.81 -11.18
C GLU A 238 -14.14 21.57 -10.95
N ALA A 239 -14.57 20.71 -10.02
CA ALA A 239 -13.99 19.40 -9.76
C ALA A 239 -15.02 18.48 -9.10
N ARG A 240 -14.91 17.18 -9.35
CA ARG A 240 -15.55 16.17 -8.50
C ARG A 240 -14.69 15.99 -7.26
N VAL A 241 -15.25 16.27 -6.09
CA VAL A 241 -14.53 16.18 -4.81
C VAL A 241 -15.22 15.15 -3.93
N ASP A 242 -14.48 14.14 -3.50
CA ASP A 242 -14.95 13.09 -2.61
C ASP A 242 -14.05 13.03 -1.36
N ALA A 243 -14.64 12.82 -0.20
CA ALA A 243 -13.88 12.61 1.03
C ALA A 243 -13.09 11.29 1.00
N PHE A 244 -13.69 10.25 0.41
CA PHE A 244 -13.13 8.92 0.24
C PHE A 244 -13.70 8.24 -1.01
N ILE A 245 -12.85 7.56 -1.78
CA ILE A 245 -13.26 6.78 -2.96
C ILE A 245 -13.23 5.30 -2.59
N GLU A 246 -14.38 4.66 -2.57
CA GLU A 246 -14.48 3.23 -2.25
C GLU A 246 -14.04 2.36 -3.44
N ASN A 247 -14.52 2.69 -4.63
CA ASN A 247 -14.19 1.96 -5.86
C ASN A 247 -12.98 2.57 -6.57
N MET A 248 -11.78 2.26 -6.09
CA MET A 248 -10.54 2.72 -6.71
C MET A 248 -10.31 2.13 -8.11
N ALA A 249 -10.89 0.97 -8.43
CA ALA A 249 -10.78 0.41 -9.78
C ALA A 249 -11.47 1.30 -10.81
N GLU A 250 -12.67 1.79 -10.50
CA GLU A 250 -13.39 2.77 -11.32
C GLU A 250 -12.61 4.07 -11.46
N ALA A 251 -12.05 4.57 -10.36
CA ALA A 251 -11.28 5.81 -10.36
C ALA A 251 -10.01 5.70 -11.24
N TYR A 252 -9.30 4.57 -11.16
CA TYR A 252 -8.13 4.33 -12.02
C TYR A 252 -8.52 4.08 -13.49
N ASP A 253 -9.64 3.40 -13.77
CA ASP A 253 -10.12 3.23 -15.15
C ASP A 253 -10.56 4.56 -15.76
N TRP A 254 -11.13 5.46 -14.96
CA TRP A 254 -11.49 6.82 -15.37
C TRP A 254 -10.28 7.72 -15.62
N ALA A 255 -9.21 7.58 -14.84
CA ALA A 255 -8.07 8.49 -14.86
C ALA A 255 -7.18 8.32 -16.11
N ASP A 256 -6.72 9.43 -16.67
CA ASP A 256 -5.62 9.46 -17.60
C ASP A 256 -4.28 9.65 -16.88
N VAL A 257 -4.29 10.49 -15.83
CA VAL A 257 -3.13 10.77 -14.96
C VAL A 257 -3.57 10.75 -13.50
N VAL A 258 -2.72 10.20 -12.64
CA VAL A 258 -2.96 10.20 -11.18
C VAL A 258 -1.92 11.06 -10.48
N ILE A 259 -2.35 12.03 -9.68
CA ILE A 259 -1.49 12.81 -8.79
C ILE A 259 -1.67 12.27 -7.37
N CYS A 260 -0.63 11.71 -6.76
CA CYS A 260 -0.79 11.07 -5.45
C CYS A 260 0.50 11.00 -4.62
N ARG A 261 0.36 10.55 -3.36
CA ARG A 261 1.47 10.10 -2.54
C ARG A 261 2.00 8.75 -3.02
N ALA A 262 3.30 8.47 -2.77
CA ALA A 262 3.97 7.26 -3.23
C ALA A 262 3.97 6.14 -2.16
N GLY A 263 2.80 5.84 -1.60
CA GLY A 263 2.64 4.66 -0.76
C GLY A 263 2.85 3.38 -1.57
N ALA A 264 3.44 2.34 -0.98
CA ALA A 264 3.77 1.09 -1.67
C ALA A 264 2.59 0.46 -2.40
N MET A 265 1.42 0.41 -1.75
CA MET A 265 0.20 -0.12 -2.37
C MET A 265 -0.27 0.76 -3.52
N THR A 266 -0.24 2.09 -3.38
CA THR A 266 -0.62 3.02 -4.44
C THR A 266 0.27 2.85 -5.67
N VAL A 267 1.61 2.79 -5.49
CA VAL A 267 2.57 2.55 -6.58
C VAL A 267 2.29 1.22 -7.29
N SER A 268 2.03 0.16 -6.52
CA SER A 268 1.69 -1.16 -7.08
C SER A 268 0.33 -1.18 -7.78
N GLU A 269 -0.65 -0.44 -7.28
CA GLU A 269 -1.96 -0.28 -7.90
C GLU A 269 -1.87 0.51 -9.20
N LEU A 270 -1.07 1.59 -9.25
CA LEU A 270 -0.79 2.36 -10.47
C LEU A 270 -0.11 1.49 -11.54
N ALA A 271 0.88 0.71 -11.16
CA ALA A 271 1.51 -0.27 -12.06
C ALA A 271 0.46 -1.24 -12.61
N MET A 272 -0.35 -1.86 -11.73
CA MET A 272 -1.35 -2.85 -12.12
C MET A 272 -2.46 -2.25 -12.98
N ALA A 273 -2.91 -1.05 -12.70
CA ALA A 273 -3.89 -0.32 -13.50
C ALA A 273 -3.32 0.19 -14.82
N GLY A 274 -1.99 0.33 -14.92
CA GLY A 274 -1.33 0.93 -16.08
C GLY A 274 -1.75 2.39 -16.25
N VAL A 275 -1.53 3.23 -15.24
CA VAL A 275 -1.93 4.65 -15.28
C VAL A 275 -0.69 5.54 -15.11
N ALA A 276 -0.54 6.52 -15.98
CA ALA A 276 0.48 7.56 -15.86
C ALA A 276 0.33 8.30 -14.52
N SER A 277 1.41 8.64 -13.86
CA SER A 277 1.31 9.28 -12.56
C SER A 277 2.32 10.39 -12.31
N ILE A 278 1.90 11.35 -11.46
CA ILE A 278 2.76 12.36 -10.84
C ILE A 278 2.81 12.02 -9.35
N LEU A 279 3.97 11.57 -8.91
CA LEU A 279 4.18 11.08 -7.54
C LEU A 279 4.78 12.18 -6.68
N VAL A 280 4.13 12.46 -5.56
CA VAL A 280 4.56 13.44 -4.56
C VAL A 280 4.84 12.70 -3.24
N PRO A 281 6.05 12.19 -3.01
CA PRO A 281 6.39 11.47 -1.79
C PRO A 281 6.14 12.29 -0.53
N TYR A 282 5.72 11.62 0.56
CA TYR A 282 5.56 12.27 1.85
C TYR A 282 6.94 12.45 2.51
N PRO A 283 7.41 13.68 2.78
CA PRO A 283 8.80 13.94 3.19
C PRO A 283 9.14 13.43 4.58
N TYR A 284 8.12 13.16 5.42
CA TYR A 284 8.32 12.62 6.77
C TYR A 284 8.07 11.11 6.82
N ALA A 285 8.07 10.44 5.67
CA ALA A 285 8.00 8.98 5.63
C ALA A 285 9.23 8.36 6.30
N VAL A 286 9.00 7.30 7.07
CA VAL A 286 10.09 6.62 7.77
C VAL A 286 11.13 6.11 6.77
N ASP A 287 12.41 6.45 7.00
CA ASP A 287 13.52 6.04 6.14
C ASP A 287 13.33 6.39 4.65
N ASP A 288 12.54 7.47 4.37
CA ASP A 288 12.20 7.96 3.02
C ASP A 288 11.68 6.87 2.05
N HIS A 289 10.96 5.89 2.61
CA HIS A 289 10.46 4.76 1.80
C HIS A 289 9.53 5.18 0.65
N GLN A 290 8.83 6.35 0.75
CA GLN A 290 7.95 6.78 -0.33
C GLN A 290 8.73 7.24 -1.57
N THR A 291 9.84 7.94 -1.41
CA THR A 291 10.71 8.28 -2.55
C THR A 291 11.26 6.99 -3.19
N ALA A 292 11.72 6.04 -2.38
CA ALA A 292 12.19 4.76 -2.91
C ALA A 292 11.09 3.97 -3.64
N ASN A 293 9.85 3.96 -3.14
CA ASN A 293 8.71 3.36 -3.83
C ASN A 293 8.42 4.06 -5.17
N ALA A 294 8.45 5.42 -5.19
CA ALA A 294 8.20 6.21 -6.39
C ALA A 294 9.21 5.90 -7.48
N MET A 295 10.49 5.75 -7.12
CA MET A 295 11.58 5.47 -8.07
C MET A 295 11.35 4.18 -8.88
N TYR A 296 10.55 3.25 -8.41
CA TYR A 296 10.18 2.04 -9.15
C TYR A 296 9.46 2.35 -10.47
N LEU A 297 8.52 3.31 -10.44
CA LEU A 297 7.83 3.75 -11.65
C LEU A 297 8.61 4.84 -12.41
N VAL A 298 9.30 5.72 -11.70
CA VAL A 298 10.09 6.81 -12.31
C VAL A 298 11.24 6.25 -13.14
N ALA A 299 11.95 5.25 -12.65
CA ALA A 299 13.07 4.60 -13.36
C ALA A 299 12.62 3.88 -14.66
N SER A 300 11.33 3.66 -14.82
CA SER A 300 10.73 3.04 -16.03
C SER A 300 9.97 4.04 -16.88
N ASP A 301 10.16 5.34 -16.69
CA ASP A 301 9.42 6.42 -17.36
C ASP A 301 7.88 6.33 -17.23
N ALA A 302 7.40 5.62 -16.20
CA ALA A 302 5.98 5.43 -15.91
C ALA A 302 5.38 6.52 -15.03
N ALA A 303 6.23 7.30 -14.33
CA ALA A 303 5.82 8.36 -13.44
C ALA A 303 6.79 9.55 -13.48
N ILE A 304 6.25 10.72 -13.11
CA ILE A 304 7.04 11.93 -12.84
C ILE A 304 7.08 12.09 -11.31
N LEU A 305 8.26 12.33 -10.74
CA LEU A 305 8.43 12.61 -9.32
C LEU A 305 8.54 14.11 -9.12
N ILE A 306 7.72 14.65 -8.20
CA ILE A 306 7.85 16.03 -7.71
C ILE A 306 8.07 15.94 -6.19
N SER A 307 9.17 16.47 -5.69
CA SER A 307 9.37 16.58 -4.24
C SER A 307 8.36 17.55 -3.65
N GLN A 308 7.91 17.31 -2.41
CA GLN A 308 6.92 18.18 -1.79
C GLN A 308 7.39 19.64 -1.70
N ASN A 309 8.71 19.88 -1.56
CA ASN A 309 9.27 21.23 -1.46
C ASN A 309 9.25 21.97 -2.81
N GLU A 310 9.22 21.25 -3.90
CA GLU A 310 9.14 21.81 -5.27
C GLU A 310 7.70 21.87 -5.79
N LEU A 311 6.74 21.30 -5.04
CA LEU A 311 5.35 21.28 -5.44
C LEU A 311 4.70 22.65 -5.24
N THR A 312 4.65 23.43 -6.30
CA THR A 312 3.87 24.67 -6.42
C THR A 312 2.78 24.50 -7.47
N ALA A 313 1.75 25.34 -7.44
CA ALA A 313 0.68 25.33 -8.44
C ALA A 313 1.23 25.55 -9.86
N LEU A 314 2.22 26.46 -10.00
CA LEU A 314 2.85 26.75 -11.28
C LEU A 314 3.67 25.57 -11.80
N HIS A 315 4.52 24.96 -10.98
CA HIS A 315 5.32 23.80 -11.39
C HIS A 315 4.42 22.60 -11.73
N LEU A 316 3.38 22.34 -10.92
CA LEU A 316 2.43 21.26 -11.23
C LEU A 316 1.68 21.51 -12.54
N LYS A 317 1.29 22.77 -12.82
CA LYS A 317 0.72 23.17 -14.11
C LYS A 317 1.67 22.89 -15.25
N GLU A 318 2.93 23.30 -15.17
CA GLU A 318 3.94 23.08 -16.21
C GLU A 318 4.08 21.58 -16.53
N VAL A 319 4.16 20.75 -15.49
CA VAL A 319 4.23 19.30 -15.64
C VAL A 319 2.96 18.75 -16.30
N VAL A 320 1.78 19.15 -15.86
CA VAL A 320 0.50 18.67 -16.45
C VAL A 320 0.36 19.11 -17.91
N VAL A 321 0.73 20.34 -18.24
CA VAL A 321 0.69 20.85 -19.63
C VAL A 321 1.66 20.11 -20.56
N SER A 322 2.76 19.61 -20.04
CA SER A 322 3.73 18.80 -20.81
C SER A 322 3.22 17.41 -21.17
N LEU A 323 2.12 16.95 -20.55
CA LEU A 323 1.53 15.63 -20.76
C LEU A 323 0.52 15.68 -21.92
N ASN A 324 0.97 15.34 -23.12
CA ASN A 324 0.06 15.08 -24.24
C ASN A 324 -0.43 13.62 -24.25
N ARG A 325 -1.38 13.28 -25.11
CA ARG A 325 -1.98 11.93 -25.20
C ARG A 325 -0.96 10.83 -25.45
N ASP A 326 0.03 11.07 -26.32
CA ASP A 326 1.07 10.09 -26.64
C ASP A 326 1.96 9.82 -25.41
N LYS A 327 2.34 10.88 -24.69
CA LYS A 327 3.15 10.75 -23.47
C LYS A 327 2.38 10.01 -22.37
N ILE A 328 1.09 10.34 -22.19
CA ILE A 328 0.21 9.63 -21.23
C ILE A 328 0.11 8.15 -21.58
N LEU A 329 -0.07 7.79 -22.85
CA LEU A 329 -0.12 6.39 -23.28
C LEU A 329 1.22 5.69 -23.03
N GLN A 330 2.35 6.28 -23.40
CA GLN A 330 3.68 5.73 -23.15
C GLN A 330 3.92 5.47 -21.65
N MET A 331 3.65 6.45 -20.81
CA MET A 331 3.80 6.31 -19.36
C MET A 331 2.87 5.23 -18.81
N SER A 332 1.65 5.15 -19.30
CA SER A 332 0.66 4.14 -18.85
C SER A 332 1.07 2.71 -19.25
N GLU A 333 1.62 2.53 -20.44
CA GLU A 333 2.16 1.24 -20.90
C GLU A 333 3.40 0.85 -20.08
N ALA A 334 4.31 1.80 -19.83
CA ALA A 334 5.47 1.60 -18.97
C ALA A 334 5.05 1.21 -17.53
N ALA A 335 4.01 1.87 -16.97
CA ALA A 335 3.47 1.50 -15.68
C ALA A 335 2.94 0.05 -15.68
N ARG A 336 2.20 -0.35 -16.70
CA ARG A 336 1.69 -1.72 -16.83
C ARG A 336 2.80 -2.77 -16.93
N GLN A 337 3.93 -2.44 -17.58
CA GLN A 337 5.08 -3.33 -17.65
C GLN A 337 5.77 -3.53 -16.29
N CYS A 338 5.65 -2.57 -15.38
CA CYS A 338 6.12 -2.70 -14.00
C CYS A 338 5.21 -3.60 -13.13
N ALA A 339 4.03 -4.01 -13.61
CA ALA A 339 3.07 -4.75 -12.81
C ALA A 339 3.55 -6.18 -12.51
N ILE A 340 3.46 -6.58 -11.24
CA ILE A 340 3.70 -7.97 -10.82
C ILE A 340 2.36 -8.60 -10.49
N ALA A 341 1.87 -9.41 -11.43
CA ALA A 341 0.56 -10.03 -11.31
C ALA A 341 0.51 -11.19 -10.30
N GLN A 342 -0.71 -11.49 -9.82
CA GLN A 342 -1.01 -12.66 -8.98
C GLN A 342 -0.25 -12.70 -7.65
N ALA A 343 0.14 -11.56 -7.09
CA ALA A 343 0.92 -11.52 -5.86
C ALA A 343 0.19 -12.22 -4.68
N ALA A 344 -1.11 -11.98 -4.48
CA ALA A 344 -1.89 -12.63 -3.43
C ALA A 344 -1.88 -14.17 -3.56
N GLU A 345 -2.04 -14.68 -4.80
CA GLU A 345 -2.01 -16.10 -5.11
C GLU A 345 -0.64 -16.71 -4.82
N LYS A 346 0.43 -16.05 -5.29
CA LYS A 346 1.80 -16.50 -5.07
C LYS A 346 2.16 -16.56 -3.58
N VAL A 347 1.74 -15.56 -2.79
CA VAL A 347 1.95 -15.55 -1.33
C VAL A 347 1.16 -16.69 -0.67
N ALA A 348 -0.11 -16.88 -1.04
CA ALA A 348 -0.96 -17.95 -0.50
C ALA A 348 -0.37 -19.34 -0.81
N LEU A 349 0.03 -19.59 -2.05
CA LEU A 349 0.66 -20.86 -2.46
C LEU A 349 1.98 -21.12 -1.71
N LEU A 350 2.79 -20.09 -1.48
CA LEU A 350 4.00 -20.22 -0.66
C LEU A 350 3.67 -20.57 0.79
N CYS A 351 2.64 -19.98 1.38
CA CYS A 351 2.18 -20.34 2.72
C CYS A 351 1.73 -21.81 2.79
N MET A 352 0.96 -22.26 1.80
CA MET A 352 0.48 -23.64 1.71
C MET A 352 1.64 -24.63 1.53
N LYS A 353 2.53 -24.37 0.57
CA LYS A 353 3.69 -25.22 0.28
C LYS A 353 4.62 -25.33 1.48
N THR A 354 4.97 -24.21 2.10
CA THR A 354 5.88 -24.19 3.26
C THR A 354 5.21 -24.80 4.50
N GLY A 355 3.88 -24.73 4.59
CA GLY A 355 3.05 -25.37 5.61
C GLY A 355 2.76 -26.85 5.38
N GLY A 356 3.20 -27.44 4.25
CA GLY A 356 2.94 -28.86 3.91
C GLY A 356 1.48 -29.16 3.55
N LEU A 357 0.76 -28.19 2.95
CA LEU A 357 -0.62 -28.34 2.47
C LEU A 357 -0.71 -28.52 0.94
N ALA A 358 0.39 -28.33 0.23
CA ALA A 358 0.47 -28.45 -1.25
C ALA A 358 1.63 -29.33 -1.65
#